data_cc683b3c6ae33e79bfc290d7f3de9365
#
_entry.id   cc683b3c6ae33e79bfc290d7f3de9365
#
_cell.length_a   1.000
_cell.length_b   1.000
_cell.length_c   1.000
_cell.angle_alpha   90.00
_cell.angle_beta   90.00
_cell.angle_gamma   90.00
#
_symmetry.space_group_name_H-M   'P 1'
#
loop_
_entity.id
_entity.type
_entity.pdbx_description
1 polymer ?
#
loop_
_entity_poly.entity_id
_entity_poly.type
_entity_poly.pdbx_seq_one_letter_code
_entity_poly.pdbx_strand_id
1 'polypeptide(L)'
;TTKLSQMTAREFMHNILKELQVKTLLIGYDNRFGHDGKGYADYVEYGKECGIEVVECEEWGEAHSSTMVREALRAGQVEKANSILGYNYSLLGTVTSGFQNGRKIGYPTANLQVDAQKLIPQNGAYIAKTSLGYGMLNIGTRPTLHNGVQRSIEVHIFDFDGDLYGKSLKIELLQRLRGEQKFASMEALRHQLEEDEQACRRYILEHKDIH
;
A
#
# COMPACT_ATOMS: atom_id res chain seq x y z
N THR A 1 10.55 -17.70 -3.44
CA THR A 1 11.41 -18.62 -2.70
C THR A 1 12.86 -18.42 -3.10
N THR A 2 13.83 -18.65 -2.22
CA THR A 2 15.28 -18.48 -2.46
C THR A 2 15.75 -19.21 -3.72
N LYS A 3 15.19 -20.39 -4.01
CA LYS A 3 15.50 -21.16 -5.21
C LYS A 3 15.12 -20.44 -6.50
N LEU A 4 13.98 -19.77 -6.53
CA LEU A 4 13.52 -19.04 -7.71
C LEU A 4 14.37 -17.79 -8.00
N SER A 5 14.82 -17.09 -6.95
CA SER A 5 15.65 -15.89 -7.10
C SER A 5 17.10 -16.18 -7.56
N GLN A 6 17.53 -17.43 -7.54
CA GLN A 6 18.85 -17.86 -8.00
C GLN A 6 18.84 -18.46 -9.42
N MET A 7 17.67 -18.57 -10.05
CA MET A 7 17.57 -19.07 -11.42
C MET A 7 18.07 -18.03 -12.42
N THR A 8 18.78 -18.49 -13.45
CA THR A 8 19.06 -17.68 -14.65
C THR A 8 17.78 -17.44 -15.43
N ALA A 9 17.76 -16.44 -16.28
CA ALA A 9 16.61 -16.18 -17.17
C ALA A 9 16.30 -17.40 -18.05
N ARG A 10 17.32 -18.05 -18.60
CA ARG A 10 17.17 -19.25 -19.42
C ARG A 10 16.56 -20.41 -18.65
N GLU A 11 17.06 -20.68 -17.43
CA GLU A 11 16.50 -21.75 -16.58
C GLU A 11 15.06 -21.46 -16.19
N PHE A 12 14.72 -20.20 -15.90
CA PHE A 12 13.35 -19.81 -15.58
C PHE A 12 12.40 -20.06 -16.76
N MET A 13 12.80 -19.67 -17.98
CA MET A 13 12.01 -19.90 -19.17
C MET A 13 11.84 -21.37 -19.49
N HIS A 14 12.91 -22.18 -19.40
CA HIS A 14 12.88 -23.62 -19.68
C HIS A 14 12.11 -24.42 -18.62
N ASN A 15 12.34 -24.14 -17.33
CA ASN A 15 11.84 -25.00 -16.26
C ASN A 15 10.49 -24.54 -15.71
N ILE A 16 10.12 -23.27 -15.91
CA ILE A 16 8.87 -22.71 -15.37
C ILE A 16 7.91 -22.34 -16.49
N LEU A 17 8.30 -21.42 -17.39
CA LEU A 17 7.37 -20.89 -18.39
C LEU A 17 6.96 -21.97 -19.42
N LYS A 18 7.88 -22.84 -19.81
CA LYS A 18 7.59 -23.93 -20.74
C LYS A 18 6.67 -24.98 -20.11
N GLU A 19 6.89 -25.35 -18.84
CA GLU A 19 6.00 -26.29 -18.11
C GLU A 19 4.60 -25.70 -17.93
N LEU A 20 4.49 -24.40 -17.69
CA LEU A 20 3.21 -23.67 -17.62
C LEU A 20 2.56 -23.45 -18.99
N GLN A 21 3.19 -23.94 -20.08
CA GLN A 21 2.72 -23.79 -21.45
C GLN A 21 2.50 -22.32 -21.87
N VAL A 22 3.32 -21.41 -21.36
CA VAL A 22 3.31 -19.99 -21.74
C VAL A 22 3.61 -19.88 -23.22
N LYS A 23 2.78 -19.15 -23.97
CA LYS A 23 2.94 -18.91 -25.40
C LYS A 23 3.61 -17.59 -25.70
N THR A 24 3.27 -16.57 -24.94
CA THR A 24 3.81 -15.22 -25.10
C THR A 24 4.28 -14.70 -23.75
N LEU A 25 5.49 -14.13 -23.72
CA LEU A 25 6.08 -13.46 -22.57
C LEU A 25 6.20 -11.97 -22.89
N LEU A 26 5.44 -11.13 -22.18
CA LEU A 26 5.55 -9.67 -22.28
C LEU A 26 6.59 -9.18 -21.29
N ILE A 27 7.54 -8.38 -21.74
CA ILE A 27 8.63 -7.81 -20.94
C ILE A 27 8.61 -6.29 -21.07
N GLY A 28 8.63 -5.56 -19.96
CA GLY A 28 8.82 -4.11 -19.96
C GLY A 28 10.22 -3.75 -20.47
N TYR A 29 10.37 -2.62 -21.13
CA TYR A 29 11.61 -2.14 -21.77
C TYR A 29 12.81 -2.10 -20.82
N ASP A 30 12.60 -1.85 -19.52
CA ASP A 30 13.62 -1.80 -18.47
C ASP A 30 13.66 -3.06 -17.58
N ASN A 31 12.77 -4.00 -17.81
CA ASN A 31 12.66 -5.18 -16.98
C ASN A 31 13.75 -6.20 -17.28
N ARG A 32 14.38 -6.68 -16.23
CA ARG A 32 15.39 -7.74 -16.30
C ARG A 32 15.03 -8.80 -15.26
N PHE A 33 14.88 -10.04 -15.71
CA PHE A 33 14.65 -11.17 -14.83
C PHE A 33 15.79 -12.20 -14.93
N GLY A 34 15.85 -13.09 -13.94
CA GLY A 34 16.97 -13.97 -13.76
C GLY A 34 18.13 -13.27 -13.01
N HIS A 35 18.87 -14.05 -12.23
CA HIS A 35 19.99 -13.51 -11.44
C HIS A 35 21.18 -13.10 -12.32
N ASP A 36 21.24 -13.57 -13.56
CA ASP A 36 22.29 -13.32 -14.56
C ASP A 36 22.16 -11.97 -15.28
N GLY A 37 21.06 -11.21 -15.01
CA GLY A 37 20.90 -9.84 -15.48
C GLY A 37 20.94 -9.66 -16.99
N LYS A 38 20.47 -10.65 -17.76
CA LYS A 38 20.42 -10.63 -19.22
C LYS A 38 19.47 -9.56 -19.76
N GLY A 39 19.54 -9.28 -21.06
CA GLY A 39 18.73 -8.29 -21.75
C GLY A 39 17.68 -8.92 -22.67
N TYR A 40 16.86 -8.04 -23.29
CA TYR A 40 15.78 -8.46 -24.19
C TYR A 40 16.22 -9.39 -25.32
N ALA A 41 17.37 -9.11 -25.97
CA ALA A 41 17.89 -9.95 -27.04
C ALA A 41 18.14 -11.39 -26.60
N ASP A 42 18.70 -11.60 -25.40
CA ASP A 42 18.91 -12.92 -24.83
C ASP A 42 17.57 -13.63 -24.56
N TYR A 43 16.57 -12.90 -24.06
CA TYR A 43 15.24 -13.47 -23.80
C TYR A 43 14.52 -13.92 -25.06
N VAL A 44 14.67 -13.18 -26.17
CA VAL A 44 14.15 -13.58 -27.49
C VAL A 44 14.79 -14.90 -27.94
N GLU A 45 16.10 -15.06 -27.77
CA GLU A 45 16.81 -16.28 -28.09
C GLU A 45 16.33 -17.48 -27.24
N TYR A 46 16.25 -17.30 -25.91
CA TYR A 46 15.74 -18.33 -25.01
C TYR A 46 14.27 -18.67 -25.29
N GLY A 47 13.46 -17.68 -25.68
CA GLY A 47 12.07 -17.87 -26.08
C GLY A 47 11.95 -18.80 -27.31
N LYS A 48 12.79 -18.61 -28.32
CA LYS A 48 12.83 -19.47 -29.50
C LYS A 48 13.15 -20.92 -29.14
N GLU A 49 14.08 -21.14 -28.20
CA GLU A 49 14.43 -22.48 -27.73
C GLU A 49 13.26 -23.18 -26.99
N CYS A 50 12.40 -22.42 -26.35
CA CYS A 50 11.26 -22.92 -25.57
C CYS A 50 9.94 -22.93 -26.33
N GLY A 51 9.88 -22.33 -27.52
CA GLY A 51 8.64 -22.10 -28.25
C GLY A 51 7.75 -21.02 -27.63
N ILE A 52 8.38 -20.01 -27.00
CA ILE A 52 7.73 -18.87 -26.36
C ILE A 52 8.04 -17.62 -27.17
N GLU A 53 7.02 -16.90 -27.60
CA GLU A 53 7.16 -15.58 -28.20
C GLU A 53 7.51 -14.58 -27.11
N VAL A 54 8.58 -13.78 -27.32
CA VAL A 54 8.96 -12.72 -26.37
C VAL A 54 8.68 -11.38 -27.02
N VAL A 55 7.88 -10.56 -26.36
CA VAL A 55 7.46 -9.24 -26.84
C VAL A 55 7.90 -8.19 -25.81
N GLU A 56 8.65 -7.19 -26.28
CA GLU A 56 9.00 -6.03 -25.49
C GLU A 56 7.85 -5.03 -25.51
N CYS A 57 7.41 -4.62 -24.33
CA CYS A 57 6.41 -3.56 -24.21
C CYS A 57 7.13 -2.21 -24.34
N GLU A 58 6.59 -1.35 -25.19
CA GLU A 58 7.05 0.03 -25.28
C GLU A 58 6.81 0.77 -23.97
N GLU A 59 7.67 1.75 -23.69
CA GLU A 59 7.48 2.67 -22.58
C GLU A 59 6.21 3.50 -22.83
N TRP A 60 5.24 3.39 -21.95
CA TRP A 60 4.03 4.19 -22.06
C TRP A 60 4.07 5.38 -21.10
N GLY A 61 4.09 6.59 -21.70
CA GLY A 61 4.01 7.85 -20.96
C GLY A 61 5.26 8.18 -20.16
N GLU A 62 5.10 8.89 -19.06
CA GLU A 62 6.19 9.15 -18.11
C GLU A 62 6.61 7.86 -17.43
N ALA A 63 7.92 7.65 -17.28
CA ALA A 63 8.50 6.45 -16.67
C ALA A 63 7.92 6.22 -15.26
N HIS A 64 7.01 5.26 -15.14
CA HIS A 64 6.42 4.86 -13.86
C HIS A 64 7.10 3.60 -13.35
N SER A 65 7.83 3.72 -12.24
CA SER A 65 8.48 2.56 -11.63
C SER A 65 7.95 2.25 -10.25
N SER A 66 8.03 0.97 -9.85
CA SER A 66 7.70 0.57 -8.48
C SER A 66 8.61 1.23 -7.44
N THR A 67 9.81 1.69 -7.83
CA THR A 67 10.69 2.47 -6.97
C THR A 67 10.09 3.84 -6.67
N MET A 68 9.58 4.56 -7.67
CA MET A 68 8.91 5.85 -7.49
C MET A 68 7.69 5.75 -6.57
N VAL A 69 6.89 4.68 -6.72
CA VAL A 69 5.76 4.42 -5.82
C VAL A 69 6.23 4.23 -4.38
N ARG A 70 7.27 3.41 -4.16
CA ARG A 70 7.82 3.17 -2.81
C ARG A 70 8.38 4.44 -2.18
N GLU A 71 9.08 5.26 -2.95
CA GLU A 71 9.61 6.55 -2.50
C GLU A 71 8.49 7.53 -2.14
N ALA A 72 7.47 7.65 -3.00
CA ALA A 72 6.31 8.48 -2.72
C ALA A 72 5.59 8.06 -1.43
N LEU A 73 5.36 6.76 -1.21
CA LEU A 73 4.75 6.24 0.01
C LEU A 73 5.61 6.51 1.25
N ARG A 74 6.93 6.32 1.16
CA ARG A 74 7.86 6.63 2.26
C ARG A 74 7.94 8.12 2.59
N ALA A 75 7.72 8.97 1.60
CA ALA A 75 7.64 10.42 1.76
C ALA A 75 6.24 10.91 2.18
N GLY A 76 5.25 10.01 2.30
CA GLY A 76 3.86 10.35 2.63
C GLY A 76 3.07 11.00 1.49
N GLN A 77 3.59 10.97 0.27
CA GLN A 77 2.96 11.49 -0.94
C GLN A 77 2.02 10.44 -1.54
N VAL A 78 0.95 10.10 -0.80
CA VAL A 78 0.05 9.01 -1.17
C VAL A 78 -0.70 9.30 -2.46
N GLU A 79 -1.08 10.57 -2.70
CA GLU A 79 -1.76 11.01 -3.92
C GLU A 79 -0.88 10.78 -5.16
N LYS A 80 0.42 11.08 -5.05
CA LYS A 80 1.40 10.80 -6.11
C LYS A 80 1.56 9.31 -6.35
N ALA A 81 1.62 8.52 -5.27
CA ALA A 81 1.69 7.06 -5.39
C ALA A 81 0.44 6.50 -6.08
N ASN A 82 -0.76 6.99 -5.74
CA ASN A 82 -2.02 6.60 -6.35
C ASN A 82 -2.08 6.97 -7.84
N SER A 83 -1.61 8.16 -8.20
CA SER A 83 -1.52 8.60 -9.61
C SER A 83 -0.62 7.69 -10.43
N ILE A 84 0.55 7.29 -9.89
CA ILE A 84 1.46 6.36 -10.57
C ILE A 84 0.85 4.95 -10.68
N LEU A 85 0.16 4.49 -9.64
CA LEU A 85 -0.46 3.17 -9.59
C LEU A 85 -1.71 3.07 -10.47
N GLY A 86 -2.41 4.18 -10.73
CA GLY A 86 -3.73 4.18 -11.35
C GLY A 86 -4.87 3.68 -10.44
N TYR A 87 -4.58 3.46 -9.16
CA TYR A 87 -5.55 3.06 -8.12
C TYR A 87 -5.08 3.49 -6.74
N ASN A 88 -6.00 3.50 -5.76
CA ASN A 88 -5.67 3.89 -4.39
C ASN A 88 -4.83 2.82 -3.69
N TYR A 89 -3.67 3.22 -3.16
CA TYR A 89 -2.85 2.34 -2.33
C TYR A 89 -3.63 1.87 -1.11
N SER A 90 -3.58 0.58 -0.82
CA SER A 90 -4.38 0.01 0.25
C SER A 90 -3.58 -0.85 1.22
N LEU A 91 -4.04 -0.85 2.46
CA LEU A 91 -3.60 -1.74 3.53
C LEU A 91 -4.72 -2.74 3.81
N LEU A 92 -4.38 -4.02 3.82
CA LEU A 92 -5.27 -5.10 4.24
C LEU A 92 -4.72 -5.68 5.54
N GLY A 93 -5.56 -5.81 6.54
CA GLY A 93 -5.16 -6.37 7.83
C GLY A 93 -6.32 -6.92 8.63
N THR A 94 -6.00 -7.58 9.74
CA THR A 94 -6.98 -8.04 10.70
C THR A 94 -7.16 -6.99 11.79
N VAL A 95 -8.40 -6.70 12.17
CA VAL A 95 -8.69 -5.78 13.26
C VAL A 95 -8.38 -6.44 14.60
N THR A 96 -7.52 -5.80 15.38
CA THR A 96 -7.08 -6.27 16.69
C THR A 96 -7.47 -5.31 17.80
N SER A 97 -7.40 -5.77 19.05
CA SER A 97 -7.60 -4.89 20.21
C SER A 97 -6.50 -3.84 20.31
N GLY A 98 -6.87 -2.61 20.67
CA GLY A 98 -5.97 -1.50 20.95
C GLY A 98 -6.24 -0.88 22.32
N PHE A 99 -5.60 0.25 22.62
CA PHE A 99 -5.76 0.95 23.91
C PHE A 99 -7.10 1.66 24.09
N GLN A 100 -7.94 1.72 23.05
CA GLN A 100 -9.29 2.32 23.07
C GLN A 100 -9.35 3.78 23.54
N ASN A 101 -8.23 4.53 23.48
CA ASN A 101 -8.18 5.93 23.91
C ASN A 101 -9.10 6.83 23.08
N GLY A 102 -9.23 6.59 21.79
CA GLY A 102 -10.12 7.32 20.91
C GLY A 102 -11.60 7.24 21.33
N ARG A 103 -12.04 6.10 21.86
CA ARG A 103 -13.43 5.94 22.35
C ARG A 103 -13.78 6.94 23.46
N LYS A 104 -12.82 7.29 24.33
CA LYS A 104 -13.02 8.23 25.45
C LYS A 104 -13.28 9.67 24.98
N ILE A 105 -12.85 10.02 23.79
CA ILE A 105 -12.97 11.35 23.20
C ILE A 105 -13.91 11.41 21.99
N GLY A 106 -14.70 10.35 21.76
CA GLY A 106 -15.72 10.31 20.70
C GLY A 106 -15.20 9.81 19.34
N TYR A 107 -13.95 9.37 19.26
CA TYR A 107 -13.33 8.85 18.03
C TYR A 107 -12.89 7.39 18.20
N PRO A 108 -13.82 6.42 18.27
CA PRO A 108 -13.46 5.00 18.37
C PRO A 108 -12.65 4.58 17.13
N THR A 109 -11.54 3.87 17.34
CA THR A 109 -10.65 3.41 16.26
C THR A 109 -10.54 1.90 16.22
N ALA A 110 -10.47 1.34 15.02
CA ALA A 110 -10.05 -0.03 14.76
C ALA A 110 -8.54 -0.06 14.54
N ASN A 111 -7.84 -0.95 15.24
CA ASN A 111 -6.40 -1.16 15.08
C ASN A 111 -6.16 -2.28 14.08
N LEU A 112 -5.33 -2.06 13.06
CA LEU A 112 -5.01 -3.05 12.04
C LEU A 112 -3.66 -3.70 12.30
N GLN A 113 -3.65 -5.01 12.25
CA GLN A 113 -2.44 -5.81 12.08
C GLN A 113 -2.30 -6.15 10.60
N VAL A 114 -1.29 -5.55 9.97
CA VAL A 114 -0.97 -5.70 8.54
C VAL A 114 0.24 -6.62 8.40
N ASP A 115 0.35 -7.31 7.26
CA ASP A 115 1.50 -8.16 6.94
C ASP A 115 2.82 -7.38 7.08
N ALA A 116 3.83 -8.01 7.69
CA ALA A 116 5.14 -7.39 7.95
C ALA A 116 5.91 -7.01 6.68
N GLN A 117 5.61 -7.64 5.54
CA GLN A 117 6.23 -7.34 4.25
C GLN A 117 5.51 -6.19 3.51
N LYS A 118 4.32 -5.79 3.96
CA LYS A 118 3.59 -4.69 3.35
C LYS A 118 4.26 -3.36 3.65
N LEU A 119 4.52 -2.57 2.60
CA LEU A 119 5.05 -1.22 2.77
C LEU A 119 4.01 -0.33 3.45
N ILE A 120 4.31 0.15 4.63
CA ILE A 120 3.47 1.10 5.35
C ILE A 120 3.94 2.52 5.00
N PRO A 121 3.04 3.43 4.56
CA PRO A 121 3.37 4.82 4.25
C PRO A 121 3.98 5.58 5.43
N GLN A 122 4.49 6.78 5.20
CA GLN A 122 5.02 7.64 6.24
C GLN A 122 3.99 7.85 7.37
N ASN A 123 4.46 8.04 8.60
CA ASN A 123 3.60 8.35 9.74
C ASN A 123 2.82 9.65 9.50
N GLY A 124 1.56 9.67 9.94
CA GLY A 124 0.66 10.82 9.78
C GLY A 124 -0.81 10.44 9.80
N ALA A 125 -1.67 11.44 9.60
CA ALA A 125 -3.10 11.27 9.42
C ALA A 125 -3.45 11.30 7.93
N TYR A 126 -4.38 10.44 7.53
CA TYR A 126 -4.78 10.25 6.14
C TYR A 126 -6.30 10.17 6.01
N ILE A 127 -6.82 10.65 4.89
CA ILE A 127 -8.19 10.34 4.46
C ILE A 127 -8.20 8.91 3.94
N ALA A 128 -9.15 8.12 4.41
CA ALA A 128 -9.24 6.71 4.09
C ALA A 128 -10.65 6.31 3.61
N LYS A 129 -10.71 5.27 2.77
CA LYS A 129 -11.96 4.64 2.32
C LYS A 129 -11.92 3.15 2.65
N THR A 130 -13.03 2.63 3.11
CA THR A 130 -13.24 1.20 3.38
C THR A 130 -14.55 0.74 2.74
N SER A 131 -14.84 -0.55 2.78
CA SER A 131 -16.16 -1.07 2.39
C SER A 131 -17.30 -0.60 3.31
N LEU A 132 -16.97 -0.07 4.50
CA LEU A 132 -17.92 0.41 5.51
C LEU A 132 -18.14 1.93 5.46
N GLY A 133 -17.40 2.65 4.63
CA GLY A 133 -17.46 4.09 4.52
C GLY A 133 -16.09 4.75 4.52
N TYR A 134 -16.09 6.07 4.56
CA TYR A 134 -14.89 6.89 4.69
C TYR A 134 -14.48 7.04 6.15
N GLY A 135 -13.23 7.43 6.37
CA GLY A 135 -12.72 7.64 7.72
C GLY A 135 -11.38 8.33 7.75
N MET A 136 -10.85 8.49 8.96
CA MET A 136 -9.51 8.99 9.23
C MET A 136 -8.61 7.82 9.62
N LEU A 137 -7.48 7.66 8.93
CA LEU A 137 -6.45 6.67 9.26
C LEU A 137 -5.28 7.39 9.90
N ASN A 138 -4.83 6.91 11.06
CA ASN A 138 -3.59 7.33 11.70
C ASN A 138 -2.53 6.23 11.58
N ILE A 139 -1.39 6.57 11.01
CA ILE A 139 -0.18 5.76 11.02
C ILE A 139 0.80 6.44 11.98
N GLY A 140 1.11 5.77 13.06
CA GLY A 140 1.97 6.32 14.11
C GLY A 140 3.00 5.30 14.60
N THR A 141 3.75 5.70 15.62
CA THR A 141 4.71 4.84 16.31
C THR A 141 4.31 4.64 17.75
N ARG A 142 4.48 3.41 18.26
CA ARG A 142 4.26 3.06 19.66
C ARG A 142 5.53 2.50 20.27
N PRO A 143 5.91 2.95 21.49
CA PRO A 143 6.95 2.27 22.26
C PRO A 143 6.48 0.85 22.59
N THR A 144 7.37 -0.13 22.46
CA THR A 144 7.14 -1.50 22.93
C THR A 144 7.91 -1.76 24.21
N LEU A 145 7.42 -2.68 25.05
CA LEU A 145 8.05 -3.05 26.32
C LEU A 145 9.47 -3.64 26.18
N HIS A 146 9.87 -4.01 24.98
CA HIS A 146 11.19 -4.62 24.69
C HIS A 146 12.11 -3.71 23.85
N ASN A 147 12.10 -2.40 24.10
CA ASN A 147 12.96 -1.39 23.43
C ASN A 147 12.81 -1.31 21.90
N GLY A 148 11.70 -1.78 21.33
CA GLY A 148 11.35 -1.64 19.93
C GLY A 148 10.36 -0.51 19.67
N VAL A 149 10.32 -0.04 18.43
CA VAL A 149 9.30 0.89 17.96
C VAL A 149 8.39 0.11 16.99
N GLN A 150 7.15 -0.09 17.38
CA GLN A 150 6.16 -0.73 16.52
C GLN A 150 5.27 0.33 15.87
N ARG A 151 5.00 0.20 14.59
CA ARG A 151 4.01 1.04 13.91
C ARG A 151 2.61 0.65 14.32
N SER A 152 1.78 1.65 14.61
CA SER A 152 0.34 1.50 14.82
C SER A 152 -0.42 2.01 13.61
N ILE A 153 -1.46 1.28 13.22
CA ILE A 153 -2.35 1.62 12.11
C ILE A 153 -3.75 1.61 12.68
N GLU A 154 -4.35 2.78 12.81
CA GLU A 154 -5.64 2.98 13.48
C GLU A 154 -6.58 3.74 12.56
N VAL A 155 -7.77 3.20 12.31
CA VAL A 155 -8.78 3.87 11.50
C VAL A 155 -10.03 4.17 12.33
N HIS A 156 -10.49 5.42 12.27
CA HIS A 156 -11.83 5.83 12.68
C HIS A 156 -12.71 5.91 11.43
N ILE A 157 -13.75 5.09 11.36
CA ILE A 157 -14.70 5.07 10.23
C ILE A 157 -15.88 5.95 10.62
N PHE A 158 -16.20 6.93 9.77
CA PHE A 158 -17.30 7.86 10.02
C PHE A 158 -18.65 7.15 9.97
N ASP A 159 -19.55 7.57 10.83
CA ASP A 159 -20.93 7.13 10.87
C ASP A 159 -21.09 5.60 10.97
N PHE A 160 -20.08 4.91 11.50
CA PHE A 160 -20.05 3.47 11.72
C PHE A 160 -20.05 3.14 13.22
N ASP A 161 -21.02 2.35 13.66
CA ASP A 161 -21.09 1.77 15.01
C ASP A 161 -21.24 0.25 14.88
N GLY A 162 -20.15 -0.46 15.07
CA GLY A 162 -20.14 -1.90 14.94
C GLY A 162 -18.85 -2.54 15.45
N ASP A 163 -18.91 -3.85 15.71
CA ASP A 163 -17.74 -4.62 16.11
C ASP A 163 -16.99 -5.16 14.89
N LEU A 164 -15.70 -4.85 14.82
CA LEU A 164 -14.78 -5.28 13.75
C LEU A 164 -13.70 -6.24 14.25
N TYR A 165 -13.63 -6.57 15.52
CA TYR A 165 -12.58 -7.43 16.07
C TYR A 165 -12.50 -8.77 15.34
N GLY A 166 -11.29 -9.17 15.00
CA GLY A 166 -11.01 -10.41 14.26
C GLY A 166 -11.39 -10.39 12.77
N LYS A 167 -12.07 -9.35 12.30
CA LYS A 167 -12.44 -9.23 10.89
C LYS A 167 -11.29 -8.69 10.04
N SER A 168 -11.26 -9.09 8.78
CA SER A 168 -10.36 -8.50 7.79
C SER A 168 -10.92 -7.18 7.29
N LEU A 169 -10.09 -6.15 7.26
CA LEU A 169 -10.46 -4.82 6.78
C LEU A 169 -9.44 -4.32 5.76
N LYS A 170 -9.92 -3.93 4.57
CA LYS A 170 -9.14 -3.22 3.55
C LYS A 170 -9.36 -1.73 3.73
N ILE A 171 -8.26 -0.97 3.83
CA ILE A 171 -8.26 0.49 3.93
C ILE A 171 -7.52 1.05 2.73
N GLU A 172 -8.19 1.84 1.92
CA GLU A 172 -7.63 2.59 0.82
C GLU A 172 -7.22 3.98 1.31
N LEU A 173 -6.00 4.41 1.02
CA LEU A 173 -5.48 5.73 1.39
C LEU A 173 -5.73 6.68 0.23
N LEU A 174 -6.43 7.79 0.49
CA LEU A 174 -6.81 8.75 -0.54
C LEU A 174 -5.89 9.95 -0.55
N GLN A 175 -5.72 10.61 0.59
CA GLN A 175 -4.92 11.81 0.75
C GLN A 175 -4.27 11.86 2.12
N ARG A 176 -3.08 12.47 2.21
CA ARG A 176 -2.45 12.77 3.49
C ARG A 176 -2.94 14.11 4.03
N LEU A 177 -3.43 14.12 5.26
CA LEU A 177 -3.87 15.35 5.94
C LEU A 177 -2.69 16.08 6.57
N ARG A 178 -1.86 15.35 7.33
CA ARG A 178 -0.73 15.93 8.08
C ARG A 178 0.27 14.87 8.52
N GLY A 179 1.41 15.32 9.02
CA GLY A 179 2.39 14.47 9.70
C GLY A 179 1.92 14.01 11.09
N GLU A 180 2.70 13.11 11.70
CA GLU A 180 2.49 12.69 13.08
C GLU A 180 2.75 13.86 14.03
N GLN A 181 1.89 14.03 15.03
CA GLN A 181 1.97 15.11 16.03
C GLN A 181 1.84 14.53 17.43
N LYS A 182 2.51 15.17 18.39
CA LYS A 182 2.34 14.92 19.82
C LYS A 182 1.44 15.99 20.41
N PHE A 183 0.48 15.59 21.23
CA PHE A 183 -0.46 16.49 21.86
C PHE A 183 -0.17 16.61 23.35
N ALA A 184 -0.24 17.82 23.88
CA ALA A 184 0.01 18.10 25.28
C ALA A 184 -1.15 17.67 26.18
N SER A 185 -2.37 17.56 25.64
CA SER A 185 -3.57 17.16 26.38
C SER A 185 -4.55 16.37 25.51
N MET A 186 -5.53 15.73 26.12
CA MET A 186 -6.61 15.04 25.41
C MET A 186 -7.53 16.01 24.70
N GLU A 187 -7.71 17.24 25.23
CA GLU A 187 -8.46 18.29 24.57
C GLU A 187 -7.79 18.74 23.27
N ALA A 188 -6.46 18.94 23.30
CA ALA A 188 -5.70 19.29 22.10
C ALA A 188 -5.79 18.19 21.02
N LEU A 189 -5.72 16.92 21.43
CA LEU A 189 -5.92 15.80 20.53
C LEU A 189 -7.34 15.80 19.93
N ARG A 190 -8.36 16.00 20.77
CA ARG A 190 -9.75 16.04 20.33
C ARG A 190 -9.98 17.17 19.32
N HIS A 191 -9.50 18.38 19.61
CA HIS A 191 -9.62 19.52 18.70
C HIS A 191 -8.98 19.22 17.33
N GLN A 192 -7.77 18.61 17.31
CA GLN A 192 -7.13 18.23 16.05
C GLN A 192 -7.92 17.15 15.29
N LEU A 193 -8.53 16.19 15.99
CA LEU A 193 -9.37 15.19 15.32
C LEU A 193 -10.64 15.80 14.73
N GLU A 194 -11.22 16.82 15.37
CA GLU A 194 -12.35 17.60 14.83
C GLU A 194 -11.95 18.35 13.53
N GLU A 195 -10.76 18.95 13.50
CA GLU A 195 -10.23 19.59 12.29
C GLU A 195 -9.97 18.58 11.18
N ASP A 196 -9.33 17.45 11.51
CA ASP A 196 -9.06 16.36 10.57
C ASP A 196 -10.37 15.80 9.98
N GLU A 197 -11.40 15.59 10.80
CA GLU A 197 -12.73 15.14 10.34
C GLU A 197 -13.37 16.15 9.38
N GLN A 198 -13.34 17.43 9.71
CA GLN A 198 -13.88 18.48 8.84
C GLN A 198 -13.17 18.51 7.48
N ALA A 199 -11.83 18.33 7.47
CA ALA A 199 -11.06 18.24 6.25
C ALA A 199 -11.44 17.00 5.42
N CYS A 200 -11.60 15.83 6.07
CA CYS A 200 -12.07 14.61 5.43
C CYS A 200 -13.46 14.80 4.81
N ARG A 201 -14.41 15.35 5.56
CA ARG A 201 -15.79 15.54 5.08
C ARG A 201 -15.85 16.51 3.89
N ARG A 202 -15.03 17.57 3.89
CA ARG A 202 -14.89 18.47 2.72
C ARG A 202 -14.37 17.70 1.51
N TYR A 203 -13.28 16.96 1.67
CA TYR A 203 -12.72 16.14 0.60
C TYR A 203 -13.74 15.19 0.01
N ILE A 204 -14.53 14.51 0.85
CA ILE A 204 -15.57 13.57 0.41
C ILE A 204 -16.64 14.28 -0.42
N LEU A 205 -17.05 15.48 -0.03
CA LEU A 205 -18.06 16.26 -0.77
C LEU A 205 -17.53 16.69 -2.15
N GLU A 206 -16.27 17.12 -2.22
CA GLU A 206 -15.63 17.56 -3.47
C GLU A 206 -15.36 16.41 -4.46
N HIS A 207 -15.26 15.17 -3.98
CA HIS A 207 -14.91 14.00 -4.80
C HIS A 207 -16.05 12.97 -4.93
N LYS A 208 -17.28 13.32 -4.50
CA LYS A 208 -18.43 12.40 -4.56
C LYS A 208 -18.85 11.99 -5.98
N ASP A 209 -18.54 12.81 -6.97
CA ASP A 209 -18.99 12.64 -8.36
C ASP A 209 -17.96 11.93 -9.26
N ILE A 210 -16.87 11.41 -8.69
CA ILE A 210 -15.76 10.83 -9.47
C ILE A 210 -15.78 9.27 -9.47
N HIS A 211 -16.86 8.65 -8.89
CA HIS A 211 -16.93 7.16 -8.82
C HIS A 211 -18.30 6.64 -9.24
#